data_03cfb85b6474f4de66ad80080b4c9a6a
#
_entry.id   03cfb85b6474f4de66ad80080b4c9a6a
#
_cell.length_a   1.000
_cell.length_b   1.000
_cell.length_c   1.000
_cell.angle_alpha   90.00
_cell.angle_beta   90.00
_cell.angle_gamma   90.00
#
_symmetry.space_group_name_H-M   'P 1'
#
loop_
_entity.id
_entity.type
_entity.pdbx_description
1 polymer ?
#
loop_
_entity_poly.entity_id
_entity_poly.type
_entity_poly.pdbx_seq_one_letter_code
_entity_poly.pdbx_strand_id
1 'polypeptide(L)'
;MQTTHRYTQAMPTKSKLKLKPVDMGDESLGQRLARLRKERGWTQKQIAERTGLIQELVSNYETDKLRLNADMILRFAEVFDFSADELLRGSKSTVQAKKQPSIKLVRRMEQIEALPLYQQRVLLSTIDHFLTAAQDK
;
A
#
# COMPACT_ATOMS: atom_id res chain seq x y z
N MET A 1 -7.32 -6.39 -34.58
CA MET A 1 -5.88 -6.33 -34.83
C MET A 1 -5.30 -4.91 -34.80
N GLN A 2 -6.04 -3.92 -35.18
CA GLN A 2 -5.56 -2.54 -35.14
C GLN A 2 -5.64 -1.93 -33.72
N THR A 3 -6.39 -2.51 -32.85
CA THR A 3 -6.56 -2.02 -31.47
C THR A 3 -5.33 -2.25 -30.58
N THR A 4 -4.57 -3.31 -30.83
CA THR A 4 -3.35 -3.59 -30.09
C THR A 4 -2.24 -2.60 -30.42
N HIS A 5 -2.24 -2.06 -31.62
CA HIS A 5 -1.24 -1.10 -32.08
C HIS A 5 -1.37 0.26 -31.40
N ARG A 6 -2.58 0.65 -31.03
CA ARG A 6 -2.83 1.94 -30.39
C ARG A 6 -2.36 1.98 -28.93
N TYR A 7 -2.42 0.85 -28.23
CA TYR A 7 -1.97 0.79 -26.83
C TYR A 7 -0.46 0.81 -26.69
N THR A 8 0.25 0.21 -27.65
CA THR A 8 1.72 0.20 -27.63
C THR A 8 2.33 1.52 -28.07
N GLN A 9 1.59 2.33 -28.84
CA GLN A 9 2.05 3.63 -29.30
C GLN A 9 1.69 4.79 -28.39
N ALA A 10 0.86 4.55 -27.38
CA ALA A 10 0.55 5.56 -26.38
C ALA A 10 1.76 5.78 -25.48
N MET A 11 2.78 6.43 -26.04
CA MET A 11 3.86 6.97 -25.21
C MET A 11 3.25 7.94 -24.22
N PRO A 12 3.61 7.83 -22.93
CA PRO A 12 3.12 8.78 -21.97
C PRO A 12 3.57 10.18 -22.38
N THR A 13 2.63 10.98 -22.81
CA THR A 13 2.88 12.40 -23.02
C THR A 13 3.39 12.99 -21.72
N LYS A 14 4.48 13.75 -21.80
CA LYS A 14 4.96 14.47 -20.62
C LYS A 14 3.81 15.25 -20.03
N SER A 15 3.48 14.97 -18.79
CA SER A 15 2.44 15.71 -18.09
C SER A 15 2.73 17.20 -18.17
N LYS A 16 1.74 17.97 -18.60
CA LYS A 16 1.82 19.43 -18.59
C LYS A 16 1.85 19.98 -17.16
N LEU A 17 1.49 19.17 -16.21
CA LEU A 17 1.54 19.52 -14.80
C LEU A 17 2.92 19.12 -14.26
N LYS A 18 3.61 20.09 -13.69
CA LYS A 18 4.89 19.82 -13.02
C LYS A 18 4.60 19.22 -11.64
N LEU A 19 4.25 17.95 -11.65
CA LEU A 19 4.05 17.22 -10.41
C LEU A 19 5.41 16.77 -9.87
N LYS A 20 5.58 16.90 -8.56
CA LYS A 20 6.75 16.33 -7.89
C LYS A 20 6.65 14.81 -7.99
N PRO A 21 7.76 14.10 -8.23
CA PRO A 21 7.75 12.65 -8.19
C PRO A 21 7.23 12.16 -6.84
N VAL A 22 6.44 11.09 -6.86
CA VAL A 22 6.02 10.45 -5.62
C VAL A 22 7.24 9.78 -4.99
N ASP A 23 7.43 9.99 -3.70
CA ASP A 23 8.53 9.35 -2.98
C ASP A 23 8.23 7.86 -2.82
N MET A 24 8.98 7.05 -3.52
CA MET A 24 8.90 5.59 -3.50
C MET A 24 9.99 4.96 -2.61
N GLY A 25 10.79 5.78 -1.93
CA GLY A 25 11.92 5.32 -1.14
C GLY A 25 13.20 5.21 -1.97
N ASP A 26 14.25 4.64 -1.36
CA ASP A 26 15.60 4.58 -1.95
C ASP A 26 15.79 3.44 -2.94
N GLU A 27 14.87 2.49 -2.97
CA GLU A 27 14.93 1.33 -3.86
C GLU A 27 13.76 1.34 -4.82
N SER A 28 13.94 0.71 -5.98
CA SER A 28 12.82 0.51 -6.91
C SER A 28 11.82 -0.49 -6.32
N LEU A 29 10.61 -0.50 -6.85
CA LEU A 29 9.60 -1.48 -6.42
C LEU A 29 10.07 -2.91 -6.68
N GLY A 30 10.71 -3.14 -7.83
CA GLY A 30 11.26 -4.47 -8.14
C GLY A 30 12.33 -4.91 -7.17
N GLN A 31 13.25 -4.01 -6.83
CA GLN A 31 14.29 -4.27 -5.82
C GLN A 31 13.66 -4.58 -4.46
N ARG A 32 12.60 -3.87 -4.11
CA ARG A 32 11.88 -4.10 -2.85
C ARG A 32 11.23 -5.48 -2.83
N LEU A 33 10.60 -5.89 -3.91
CA LEU A 33 10.02 -7.23 -4.03
C LEU A 33 11.07 -8.31 -3.82
N ALA A 34 12.24 -8.17 -4.46
CA ALA A 34 13.34 -9.11 -4.32
C ALA A 34 13.85 -9.16 -2.88
N ARG A 35 14.00 -8.00 -2.25
CA ARG A 35 14.44 -7.90 -0.86
C ARG A 35 13.46 -8.58 0.09
N LEU A 36 12.18 -8.26 -0.03
CA LEU A 36 11.14 -8.84 0.83
C LEU A 36 11.05 -10.36 0.65
N ARG A 37 11.18 -10.84 -0.58
CA ARG A 37 11.22 -12.27 -0.86
C ARG A 37 12.38 -12.94 -0.14
N LYS A 38 13.58 -12.37 -0.27
CA LYS A 38 14.80 -12.90 0.34
C LYS A 38 14.73 -12.87 1.87
N GLU A 39 14.18 -11.83 2.44
CA GLU A 39 13.98 -11.73 3.89
C GLU A 39 13.11 -12.86 4.43
N ARG A 40 12.20 -13.37 3.63
CA ARG A 40 11.33 -14.50 3.99
C ARG A 40 11.91 -15.86 3.62
N GLY A 41 13.10 -15.87 3.04
CA GLY A 41 13.76 -17.09 2.64
C GLY A 41 13.09 -17.79 1.44
N TRP A 42 12.34 -17.06 0.64
CA TRP A 42 11.65 -17.62 -0.53
C TRP A 42 12.49 -17.51 -1.80
N THR A 43 12.40 -18.55 -2.63
CA THR A 43 12.91 -18.51 -4.00
C THR A 43 11.92 -17.78 -4.90
N GLN A 44 12.37 -17.36 -6.09
CA GLN A 44 11.45 -16.78 -7.08
C GLN A 44 10.33 -17.77 -7.46
N LYS A 45 10.65 -19.05 -7.52
CA LYS A 45 9.66 -20.09 -7.80
C LYS A 45 8.60 -20.16 -6.70
N GLN A 46 9.02 -20.07 -5.44
CA GLN A 46 8.11 -20.12 -4.31
C GLN A 46 7.16 -18.91 -4.28
N ILE A 47 7.66 -17.71 -4.51
CA ILE A 47 6.78 -16.56 -4.54
C ILE A 47 5.89 -16.56 -5.78
N ALA A 48 6.36 -17.11 -6.90
CA ALA A 48 5.52 -17.30 -8.09
C ALA A 48 4.32 -18.19 -7.76
N GLU A 49 4.55 -19.30 -7.07
CA GLU A 49 3.48 -20.21 -6.64
C GLU A 49 2.50 -19.51 -5.70
N ARG A 50 3.00 -18.70 -4.76
CA ARG A 50 2.17 -17.99 -3.78
C ARG A 50 1.32 -16.89 -4.40
N THR A 51 1.82 -16.26 -5.45
CA THR A 51 1.09 -15.19 -6.16
C THR A 51 0.24 -15.70 -7.31
N GLY A 52 0.42 -16.95 -7.70
CA GLY A 52 -0.23 -17.51 -8.88
C GLY A 52 0.38 -17.06 -10.19
N LEU A 53 1.64 -16.64 -10.16
CA LEU A 53 2.38 -16.16 -11.33
C LEU A 53 3.40 -17.19 -11.78
N ILE A 54 3.93 -17.02 -12.99
CA ILE A 54 5.07 -17.81 -13.46
C ILE A 54 6.37 -17.14 -12.97
N GLN A 55 7.40 -17.95 -12.77
CA GLN A 55 8.68 -17.46 -12.25
C GLN A 55 9.31 -16.36 -13.12
N GLU A 56 9.21 -16.51 -14.43
CA GLU A 56 9.75 -15.53 -15.37
C GLU A 56 9.14 -14.13 -15.15
N LEU A 57 7.84 -14.08 -14.88
CA LEU A 57 7.14 -12.84 -14.61
C LEU A 57 7.64 -12.20 -13.31
N VAL A 58 7.82 -13.01 -12.27
CA VAL A 58 8.40 -12.55 -11.00
C VAL A 58 9.79 -11.97 -11.24
N SER A 59 10.62 -12.67 -12.00
CA SER A 59 11.97 -12.20 -12.32
C SER A 59 11.95 -10.86 -13.05
N ASN A 60 11.04 -10.69 -14.00
CA ASN A 60 10.90 -9.44 -14.75
C ASN A 60 10.46 -8.29 -13.86
N TYR A 61 9.59 -8.53 -12.89
CA TYR A 61 9.21 -7.51 -11.91
C TYR A 61 10.37 -7.15 -10.99
N GLU A 62 11.09 -8.15 -10.49
CA GLU A 62 12.21 -7.91 -9.56
C GLU A 62 13.37 -7.16 -10.20
N THR A 63 13.55 -7.32 -11.51
CA THR A 63 14.62 -6.65 -12.26
C THR A 63 14.16 -5.35 -12.93
N ASP A 64 12.96 -4.92 -12.66
CA ASP A 64 12.35 -3.70 -13.23
C ASP A 64 12.18 -3.73 -14.77
N LYS A 65 12.23 -4.92 -15.36
CA LYS A 65 11.93 -5.09 -16.79
C LYS A 65 10.46 -4.88 -17.11
N LEU A 66 9.60 -5.17 -16.15
CA LEU A 66 8.16 -4.92 -16.23
C LEU A 66 7.71 -4.16 -15.00
N ARG A 67 6.74 -3.28 -15.20
CA ARG A 67 6.09 -2.57 -14.10
C ARG A 67 4.87 -3.35 -13.64
N LEU A 68 4.65 -3.36 -12.33
CA LEU A 68 3.46 -3.96 -11.75
C LEU A 68 2.24 -3.10 -12.06
N ASN A 69 1.17 -3.75 -12.48
CA ASN A 69 -0.14 -3.10 -12.52
C ASN A 69 -0.80 -3.19 -11.14
N ALA A 70 -1.97 -2.57 -11.00
CA ALA A 70 -2.69 -2.52 -9.73
C ALA A 70 -3.00 -3.92 -9.18
N ASP A 71 -3.42 -4.84 -10.03
CA ASP A 71 -3.74 -6.21 -9.61
C ASP A 71 -2.51 -6.93 -9.05
N MET A 72 -1.36 -6.75 -9.68
CA MET A 72 -0.11 -7.37 -9.23
C MET A 72 0.36 -6.77 -7.92
N ILE A 73 0.21 -5.46 -7.76
CA ILE A 73 0.53 -4.79 -6.48
C ILE A 73 -0.29 -5.39 -5.35
N LEU A 74 -1.59 -5.58 -5.55
CA LEU A 74 -2.45 -6.17 -4.54
C LEU A 74 -2.07 -7.62 -4.23
N ARG A 75 -1.73 -8.41 -5.25
CA ARG A 75 -1.32 -9.80 -5.06
C ARG A 75 -0.04 -9.92 -4.23
N PHE A 76 0.96 -9.12 -4.54
CA PHE A 76 2.21 -9.12 -3.78
C PHE A 76 2.00 -8.59 -2.37
N ALA A 77 1.19 -7.55 -2.20
CA ALA A 77 0.86 -7.01 -0.88
C ALA A 77 0.21 -8.08 0.01
N GLU A 78 -0.74 -8.83 -0.52
CA GLU A 78 -1.39 -9.92 0.20
C GLU A 78 -0.40 -11.01 0.61
N VAL A 79 0.47 -11.43 -0.31
CA VAL A 79 1.45 -12.49 -0.06
C VAL A 79 2.45 -12.06 1.01
N PHE A 80 2.85 -10.79 1.02
CA PHE A 80 3.76 -10.25 2.02
C PHE A 80 3.07 -9.78 3.29
N ASP A 81 1.74 -9.82 3.35
CA ASP A 81 0.94 -9.32 4.46
C ASP A 81 1.17 -7.83 4.73
N PHE A 82 1.22 -7.07 3.66
CA PHE A 82 1.35 -5.62 3.67
C PHE A 82 0.11 -4.98 3.05
N SER A 83 -0.14 -3.71 3.39
CA SER A 83 -1.05 -2.90 2.60
C SER A 83 -0.36 -2.51 1.28
N ALA A 84 -1.15 -2.14 0.28
CA ALA A 84 -0.60 -1.64 -0.98
C ALA A 84 0.29 -0.42 -0.74
N ASP A 85 -0.10 0.47 0.17
CA ASP A 85 0.68 1.66 0.52
C ASP A 85 2.03 1.29 1.12
N GLU A 86 2.06 0.33 2.05
CA GLU A 86 3.31 -0.14 2.65
C GLU A 86 4.23 -0.77 1.62
N LEU A 87 3.67 -1.55 0.69
CA LEU A 87 4.47 -2.15 -0.37
C LEU A 87 5.07 -1.08 -1.29
N LEU A 88 4.28 -0.09 -1.66
CA LEU A 88 4.69 0.95 -2.60
C LEU A 88 5.65 1.96 -1.98
N ARG A 89 5.44 2.36 -0.74
CA ARG A 89 6.28 3.37 -0.07
C ARG A 89 7.44 2.79 0.70
N GLY A 90 7.34 1.53 1.08
CA GLY A 90 8.34 0.87 1.92
C GLY A 90 8.14 1.15 3.42
N SER A 91 8.81 0.35 4.23
CA SER A 91 8.70 0.42 5.70
C SER A 91 9.28 1.70 6.31
N LYS A 92 10.05 2.44 5.54
CA LYS A 92 10.60 3.74 5.96
C LYS A 92 9.74 4.92 5.54
N SER A 93 8.53 4.64 5.01
CA SER A 93 7.65 5.74 4.70
C SER A 93 7.32 6.49 5.98
N THR A 94 7.31 7.80 5.87
CA THR A 94 6.96 8.72 6.94
C THR A 94 5.52 8.59 7.40
N VAL A 95 4.71 7.82 6.67
CA VAL A 95 3.52 7.25 7.28
C VAL A 95 4.05 6.17 8.22
N GLN A 96 4.62 6.63 9.31
CA GLN A 96 5.11 5.81 10.38
C GLN A 96 4.15 4.64 10.56
N ALA A 97 4.70 3.45 10.74
CA ALA A 97 3.96 2.36 11.29
C ALA A 97 3.12 2.95 12.42
N LYS A 98 1.92 3.40 12.07
CA LYS A 98 0.97 3.87 13.07
C LYS A 98 0.85 2.70 14.02
N LYS A 99 1.30 2.89 15.24
CA LYS A 99 1.01 1.95 16.30
C LYS A 99 -0.45 1.58 16.13
N GLN A 100 -0.70 0.31 15.88
CA GLN A 100 -2.07 -0.13 15.77
C GLN A 100 -2.80 0.28 17.04
N PRO A 101 -4.01 0.83 16.92
CA PRO A 101 -4.79 1.19 18.10
C PRO A 101 -4.93 -0.02 19.01
N SER A 102 -4.98 0.19 20.30
CA SER A 102 -5.23 -0.90 21.25
C SER A 102 -6.55 -1.58 20.93
N ILE A 103 -6.63 -2.88 21.21
CA ILE A 103 -7.86 -3.65 21.02
C ILE A 103 -9.02 -3.02 21.78
N LYS A 104 -8.74 -2.44 22.95
CA LYS A 104 -9.76 -1.75 23.74
C LYS A 104 -10.39 -0.57 23.01
N LEU A 105 -9.56 0.23 22.33
CA LEU A 105 -10.05 1.37 21.55
C LEU A 105 -10.80 0.92 20.30
N VAL A 106 -10.29 -0.08 19.60
CA VAL A 106 -10.95 -0.63 18.40
C VAL A 106 -12.35 -1.15 18.75
N ARG A 107 -12.48 -1.91 19.83
CA ARG A 107 -13.79 -2.43 20.27
C ARG A 107 -14.77 -1.31 20.61
N ARG A 108 -14.30 -0.25 21.23
CA ARG A 108 -15.14 0.91 21.54
C ARG A 108 -15.55 1.67 20.30
N MET A 109 -14.67 1.79 19.33
CA MET A 109 -15.01 2.40 18.03
C MET A 109 -16.12 1.61 17.33
N GLU A 110 -16.03 0.28 17.34
CA GLU A 110 -17.07 -0.58 16.77
C GLU A 110 -18.42 -0.40 17.49
N GLN A 111 -18.39 -0.30 18.81
CA GLN A 111 -19.59 -0.06 19.61
C GLN A 111 -20.20 1.32 19.33
N ILE A 112 -19.36 2.34 19.15
CA ILE A 112 -19.80 3.69 18.81
C ILE A 112 -20.44 3.71 17.42
N GLU A 113 -19.88 3.01 16.46
CA GLU A 113 -20.45 2.91 15.11
C GLU A 113 -21.83 2.27 15.09
N ALA A 114 -22.14 1.40 16.06
CA ALA A 114 -23.44 0.76 16.20
C ALA A 114 -24.50 1.68 16.82
N LEU A 115 -24.12 2.82 17.38
CA LEU A 115 -25.04 3.75 18.02
C LEU A 115 -25.80 4.61 17.00
N PRO A 116 -26.99 5.14 17.36
CA PRO A 116 -27.66 6.14 16.53
C PRO A 116 -26.76 7.35 16.26
N LEU A 117 -26.93 7.96 15.09
CA LEU A 117 -26.06 9.06 14.64
C LEU A 117 -25.99 10.23 15.62
N TYR A 118 -27.11 10.58 16.25
CA TYR A 118 -27.09 11.69 17.22
C TYR A 118 -26.23 11.38 18.44
N GLN A 119 -26.22 10.13 18.90
CA GLN A 119 -25.37 9.71 20.01
C GLN A 119 -23.89 9.70 19.60
N GLN A 120 -23.59 9.25 18.37
CA GLN A 120 -22.23 9.32 17.83
C GLN A 120 -21.73 10.76 17.82
N ARG A 121 -22.55 11.73 17.38
CA ARG A 121 -22.17 13.15 17.33
C ARG A 121 -21.84 13.68 18.73
N VAL A 122 -22.63 13.33 19.72
CA VAL A 122 -22.39 13.77 21.10
C VAL A 122 -21.06 13.20 21.60
N LEU A 123 -20.82 11.90 21.38
CA LEU A 123 -19.59 11.26 21.81
C LEU A 123 -18.36 11.83 21.09
N LEU A 124 -18.43 12.01 19.77
CA LEU A 124 -17.33 12.56 19.01
C LEU A 124 -17.02 13.99 19.43
N SER A 125 -18.04 14.80 19.70
CA SER A 125 -17.86 16.15 20.22
C SER A 125 -17.12 16.15 21.56
N THR A 126 -17.47 15.23 22.44
CA THR A 126 -16.78 15.07 23.74
C THR A 126 -15.33 14.65 23.55
N ILE A 127 -15.08 13.68 22.68
CA ILE A 127 -13.74 13.21 22.35
C ILE A 127 -12.91 14.37 21.77
N ASP A 128 -13.46 15.11 20.83
CA ASP A 128 -12.79 16.26 20.21
C ASP A 128 -12.40 17.30 21.25
N HIS A 129 -13.27 17.55 22.22
CA HIS A 129 -12.99 18.47 23.30
C HIS A 129 -11.78 18.04 24.13
N PHE A 130 -11.72 16.76 24.49
CA PHE A 130 -10.57 16.22 25.21
C PHE A 130 -9.28 16.25 24.40
N LEU A 131 -9.37 15.93 23.12
CA LEU A 131 -8.21 15.93 22.23
C LEU A 131 -7.66 17.34 22.04
N THR A 132 -8.53 18.32 21.86
CA THR A 132 -8.14 19.73 21.73
C THR A 132 -7.46 20.23 23.01
N ALA A 133 -8.03 19.91 24.17
CA ALA A 133 -7.45 20.29 25.45
C ALA A 133 -6.06 19.69 25.67
N ALA A 134 -5.83 18.46 25.20
CA ALA A 134 -4.54 17.79 25.29
C ALA A 134 -3.49 18.43 24.37
N GLN A 135 -3.91 18.99 23.23
CA GLN A 135 -3.01 19.65 22.30
C GLN A 135 -2.56 21.03 22.77
N ASP A 136 -3.34 21.67 23.63
CA ASP A 136 -3.05 23.00 24.17
C ASP A 136 -2.01 22.97 25.32
N LYS A 137 -1.51 21.83 25.66
CA LYS A 137 -0.41 21.66 26.62
C LYS A 137 0.90 21.42 25.85
#